data_bdb9398036dd340d5da71fb273475fc2
#
_entry.id   bdb9398036dd340d5da71fb273475fc2
#
_cell.length_a   1.000
_cell.length_b   1.000
_cell.length_c   1.000
_cell.angle_alpha   90.00
_cell.angle_beta   90.00
_cell.angle_gamma   90.00
#
_symmetry.space_group_name_H-M   'P 1'
#
loop_
_entity.id
_entity.type
_entity.pdbx_description
1 polymer ?
#
loop_
_entity_poly.entity_id
_entity_poly.type
_entity_poly.pdbx_seq_one_letter_code
_entity_poly.pdbx_strand_id
1 'polypeptide(L)'
;NTRNLKVALRRLRKFAREGVPEELDLDGTIEGTARNAGWLDLKLQPERRNGVKVLLFLDVGGSMDPHVEVCEQLFSAAKSEFRHLEHFYFHNCIYDHVWRDNLRRRTERVSTLDLIRTYGPDWRVVIVGDAAMSPYELLEVAGSVEYNNDEPGLAWLGRLFEHFRHRIWFNPEPSRAWEY
;
A
#
# COMPACT_ATOMS: atom_id res chain seq x y z
N ASN A 1 4.14 -15.41 -9.86
CA ASN A 1 5.59 -15.59 -9.74
C ASN A 1 6.16 -14.41 -8.94
N THR A 2 6.64 -14.69 -7.72
CA THR A 2 7.15 -13.72 -6.72
C THR A 2 8.18 -12.75 -7.30
N ARG A 3 8.98 -13.20 -8.27
CA ARG A 3 9.98 -12.36 -8.95
C ARG A 3 9.33 -11.22 -9.73
N ASN A 4 8.24 -11.48 -10.43
CA ASN A 4 7.53 -10.44 -11.20
C ASN A 4 6.85 -9.42 -10.28
N LEU A 5 6.31 -9.87 -9.14
CA LEU A 5 5.76 -9.00 -8.11
C LEU A 5 6.83 -8.06 -7.54
N LYS A 6 8.00 -8.60 -7.18
CA LYS A 6 9.13 -7.79 -6.70
C LYS A 6 9.58 -6.76 -7.74
N VAL A 7 9.65 -7.15 -9.02
CA VAL A 7 10.03 -6.23 -10.11
C VAL A 7 8.98 -5.12 -10.28
N ALA A 8 7.68 -5.47 -10.22
CA ALA A 8 6.62 -4.47 -10.28
C ALA A 8 6.66 -3.49 -9.11
N LEU A 9 6.82 -4.00 -7.88
CA LEU A 9 6.94 -3.18 -6.68
C LEU A 9 8.18 -2.28 -6.70
N ARG A 10 9.30 -2.77 -7.23
CA ARG A 10 10.52 -1.97 -7.39
C ARG A 10 10.34 -0.77 -8.31
N ARG A 11 9.48 -0.86 -9.33
CA ARG A 11 9.14 0.28 -10.20
C ARG A 11 8.38 1.39 -9.47
N LEU A 12 7.74 1.08 -8.36
CA LEU A 12 7.04 2.05 -7.51
C LEU A 12 7.98 2.81 -6.56
N ARG A 13 9.24 2.41 -6.46
CA ARG A 13 10.22 3.07 -5.60
C ARG A 13 10.47 4.51 -6.05
N LYS A 14 10.42 5.41 -5.11
CA LYS A 14 10.90 6.78 -5.29
C LYS A 14 11.98 7.01 -4.24
N PHE A 15 13.22 6.96 -4.67
CA PHE A 15 14.34 7.22 -3.78
C PHE A 15 14.44 8.72 -3.51
N ALA A 16 14.54 9.06 -2.26
CA ALA A 16 14.83 10.40 -1.77
C ALA A 16 16.02 10.34 -0.81
N ARG A 17 16.79 11.42 -0.73
CA ARG A 17 17.82 11.60 0.28
C ARG A 17 17.20 12.39 1.42
N GLU A 18 16.95 11.73 2.54
CA GLU A 18 16.30 12.32 3.71
C GLU A 18 17.05 11.93 4.99
N GLY A 19 17.15 12.86 5.92
CA GLY A 19 17.76 12.63 7.22
C GLY A 19 19.12 13.29 7.40
N VAL A 20 19.84 12.85 8.43
CA VAL A 20 21.18 13.38 8.74
C VAL A 20 22.18 12.88 7.70
N PRO A 21 23.13 13.73 7.22
CA PRO A 21 24.17 13.33 6.29
C PRO A 21 25.16 12.35 6.97
N GLU A 22 25.08 11.07 6.61
CA GLU A 22 25.95 10.01 7.15
C GLU A 22 26.66 9.21 6.04
N GLU A 23 26.17 9.29 4.79
CA GLU A 23 26.77 8.62 3.64
C GLU A 23 27.79 9.55 2.96
N LEU A 24 28.95 9.01 2.59
CA LEU A 24 29.95 9.80 1.83
C LEU A 24 29.39 10.19 0.46
N ASP A 25 29.34 11.49 0.20
CA ASP A 25 29.12 12.04 -1.13
C ASP A 25 30.46 12.03 -1.90
N LEU A 26 30.69 10.96 -2.64
CA LEU A 26 31.93 10.76 -3.36
C LEU A 26 32.15 11.86 -4.42
N ASP A 27 31.13 12.17 -5.20
CA ASP A 27 31.19 13.19 -6.25
C ASP A 27 31.46 14.59 -5.68
N GLY A 28 30.69 14.97 -4.66
CA GLY A 28 30.86 16.24 -3.95
C GLY A 28 32.23 16.33 -3.24
N THR A 29 32.73 15.22 -2.71
CA THR A 29 34.07 15.15 -2.09
C THR A 29 35.18 15.32 -3.11
N ILE A 30 35.11 14.66 -4.27
CA ILE A 30 36.06 14.80 -5.37
C ILE A 30 36.08 16.25 -5.87
N GLU A 31 34.92 16.81 -6.13
CA GLU A 31 34.79 18.17 -6.63
C GLU A 31 35.29 19.21 -5.60
N GLY A 32 34.93 19.05 -4.33
CA GLY A 32 35.41 19.90 -3.24
C GLY A 32 36.92 19.84 -3.07
N THR A 33 37.49 18.65 -3.09
CA THR A 33 38.93 18.41 -2.99
C THR A 33 39.70 19.05 -4.18
N ALA A 34 39.17 18.92 -5.40
CA ALA A 34 39.76 19.52 -6.58
C ALA A 34 39.74 21.05 -6.50
N ARG A 35 38.66 21.66 -6.04
CA ARG A 35 38.54 23.13 -5.85
C ARG A 35 39.42 23.63 -4.71
N ASN A 36 39.72 22.82 -3.74
CA ASN A 36 40.51 23.16 -2.56
C ASN A 36 42.00 22.79 -2.73
N ALA A 37 42.52 22.93 -3.93
CA ALA A 37 43.94 22.70 -4.31
C ALA A 37 44.44 21.28 -3.87
N GLY A 38 43.60 20.27 -3.83
CA GLY A 38 43.94 18.92 -3.45
C GLY A 38 43.82 18.60 -1.94
N TRP A 39 43.45 19.57 -1.11
CA TRP A 39 43.15 19.31 0.29
C TRP A 39 41.81 18.59 0.39
N LEU A 40 41.81 17.44 1.07
CA LEU A 40 40.63 16.60 1.23
C LEU A 40 39.47 17.37 1.86
N ASP A 41 38.36 17.51 1.12
CA ASP A 41 37.12 18.16 1.54
C ASP A 41 35.99 17.09 1.57
N LEU A 42 35.85 16.38 2.69
CA LEU A 42 34.86 15.34 2.86
C LEU A 42 33.44 15.94 2.86
N LYS A 43 32.62 15.51 1.91
CA LYS A 43 31.20 15.84 1.86
C LYS A 43 30.38 14.62 2.28
N LEU A 44 29.41 14.86 3.14
CA LEU A 44 28.43 13.86 3.54
C LEU A 44 27.05 14.23 3.00
N GLN A 45 26.26 13.21 2.69
CA GLN A 45 24.89 13.38 2.23
C GLN A 45 23.99 12.40 2.96
N PRO A 46 22.66 12.69 3.06
CA PRO A 46 21.73 11.74 3.62
C PRO A 46 21.68 10.44 2.82
N GLU A 47 21.53 9.31 3.50
CA GLU A 47 21.39 8.01 2.86
C GLU A 47 20.21 8.00 1.89
N ARG A 48 20.43 7.40 0.71
CA ARG A 48 19.37 7.25 -0.29
C ARG A 48 18.40 6.16 0.12
N ARG A 49 17.21 6.54 0.57
CA ARG A 49 16.18 5.63 1.05
C ARG A 49 14.95 5.65 0.15
N ASN A 50 14.21 4.55 0.13
CA ASN A 50 12.91 4.51 -0.52
C ASN A 50 11.89 5.22 0.36
N GLY A 51 11.54 6.46 0.01
CA GLY A 51 10.58 7.30 0.73
C GLY A 51 9.11 7.02 0.38
N VAL A 52 8.81 5.99 -0.43
CA VAL A 52 7.43 5.65 -0.78
C VAL A 52 6.70 5.07 0.41
N LYS A 53 5.57 5.68 0.74
CA LYS A 53 4.65 5.24 1.81
C LYS A 53 3.51 4.46 1.18
N VAL A 54 3.22 3.26 1.70
CA VAL A 54 2.23 2.35 1.12
C VAL A 54 1.22 1.93 2.18
N LEU A 55 -0.06 2.07 1.84
CA LEU A 55 -1.18 1.42 2.51
C LEU A 55 -1.61 0.22 1.69
N LEU A 56 -1.50 -0.96 2.26
CA LEU A 56 -1.88 -2.22 1.63
C LEU A 56 -3.18 -2.72 2.26
N PHE A 57 -4.22 -2.89 1.44
CA PHE A 57 -5.48 -3.49 1.83
C PHE A 57 -5.59 -4.88 1.22
N LEU A 58 -5.86 -5.88 2.05
CA LEU A 58 -5.92 -7.28 1.67
C LEU A 58 -7.34 -7.80 1.87
N ASP A 59 -7.96 -8.25 0.80
CA ASP A 59 -9.25 -8.93 0.88
C ASP A 59 -9.08 -10.32 1.50
N VAL A 60 -9.96 -10.63 2.45
CA VAL A 60 -10.03 -11.92 3.14
C VAL A 60 -11.41 -12.58 2.98
N GLY A 61 -12.16 -12.20 1.94
CA GLY A 61 -13.38 -12.89 1.54
C GLY A 61 -13.11 -14.35 1.17
N GLY A 62 -14.11 -15.22 1.31
CA GLY A 62 -13.95 -16.65 1.02
C GLY A 62 -13.57 -16.96 -0.43
N SER A 63 -13.92 -16.10 -1.37
CA SER A 63 -13.48 -16.16 -2.77
C SER A 63 -11.97 -15.98 -2.94
N MET A 64 -11.30 -15.35 -1.97
CA MET A 64 -9.86 -15.14 -1.95
C MET A 64 -9.05 -16.35 -1.44
N ASP A 65 -9.68 -17.39 -0.89
CA ASP A 65 -9.00 -18.58 -0.35
C ASP A 65 -8.01 -19.22 -1.35
N PRO A 66 -8.32 -19.36 -2.66
CA PRO A 66 -7.38 -19.90 -3.65
C PRO A 66 -6.15 -19.01 -3.88
N HIS A 67 -6.20 -17.74 -3.46
CA HIS A 67 -5.18 -16.72 -3.73
C HIS A 67 -4.32 -16.36 -2.52
N VAL A 68 -4.54 -17.00 -1.36
CA VAL A 68 -3.82 -16.71 -0.10
C VAL A 68 -2.31 -16.74 -0.29
N GLU A 69 -1.77 -17.78 -0.97
CA GLU A 69 -0.33 -17.88 -1.21
C GLU A 69 0.23 -16.70 -2.02
N VAL A 70 -0.52 -16.23 -3.03
CA VAL A 70 -0.11 -15.08 -3.86
C VAL A 70 -0.13 -13.79 -3.03
N CYS A 71 -1.15 -13.63 -2.17
CA CYS A 71 -1.27 -12.48 -1.26
C CYS A 71 -0.13 -12.44 -0.24
N GLU A 72 0.23 -13.59 0.35
CA GLU A 72 1.37 -13.71 1.27
C GLU A 72 2.69 -13.37 0.59
N GLN A 73 2.90 -13.84 -0.64
CA GLN A 73 4.08 -13.53 -1.43
C GLN A 73 4.15 -12.03 -1.77
N LEU A 74 3.03 -11.41 -2.12
CA LEU A 74 2.94 -9.96 -2.38
C LEU A 74 3.25 -9.16 -1.12
N PHE A 75 2.62 -9.53 0.01
CA PHE A 75 2.84 -8.89 1.30
C PHE A 75 4.31 -8.97 1.72
N SER A 76 4.91 -10.17 1.67
CA SER A 76 6.32 -10.37 2.00
C SER A 76 7.25 -9.55 1.09
N ALA A 77 6.93 -9.49 -0.21
CA ALA A 77 7.67 -8.67 -1.16
C ALA A 77 7.53 -7.16 -0.84
N ALA A 78 6.31 -6.69 -0.56
CA ALA A 78 6.06 -5.30 -0.21
C ALA A 78 6.80 -4.90 1.08
N LYS A 79 6.74 -5.74 2.11
CA LYS A 79 7.43 -5.52 3.39
C LYS A 79 8.95 -5.42 3.22
N SER A 80 9.53 -6.16 2.28
CA SER A 80 10.97 -6.08 1.99
C SER A 80 11.38 -4.86 1.16
N GLU A 81 10.44 -4.26 0.39
CA GLU A 81 10.72 -3.19 -0.55
C GLU A 81 10.38 -1.79 -0.01
N PHE A 82 9.41 -1.69 0.90
CA PHE A 82 8.93 -0.42 1.43
C PHE A 82 9.18 -0.33 2.94
N ARG A 83 9.86 0.73 3.36
CA ARG A 83 10.10 1.01 4.79
C ARG A 83 8.81 1.46 5.50
N HIS A 84 8.00 2.24 4.81
CA HIS A 84 6.74 2.76 5.30
C HIS A 84 5.60 1.98 4.66
N LEU A 85 5.31 0.81 5.22
CA LEU A 85 4.22 -0.07 4.83
C LEU A 85 3.30 -0.30 6.01
N GLU A 86 2.07 0.12 5.86
CA GLU A 86 0.96 -0.24 6.74
C GLU A 86 0.02 -1.16 5.99
N HIS A 87 -0.62 -2.09 6.68
CA HIS A 87 -1.54 -3.02 6.06
C HIS A 87 -2.79 -3.25 6.89
N PHE A 88 -3.87 -3.52 6.19
CA PHE A 88 -5.20 -3.73 6.75
C PHE A 88 -5.91 -4.81 5.96
N TYR A 89 -6.89 -5.42 6.59
CA TYR A 89 -7.72 -6.46 5.98
C TYR A 89 -9.16 -5.97 5.85
N PHE A 90 -9.80 -6.38 4.77
CA PHE A 90 -11.22 -6.13 4.52
C PHE A 90 -11.89 -7.37 3.97
N HIS A 91 -13.21 -7.40 3.88
CA HIS A 91 -13.97 -8.52 3.31
C HIS A 91 -14.84 -8.01 2.16
N ASN A 92 -14.52 -8.46 0.95
CA ASN A 92 -15.14 -8.11 -0.33
C ASN A 92 -15.08 -6.61 -0.63
N CYS A 93 -15.60 -5.76 0.25
CA CYS A 93 -15.64 -4.32 0.08
C CYS A 93 -15.12 -3.58 1.33
N ILE A 94 -14.51 -2.42 1.13
CA ILE A 94 -14.08 -1.55 2.21
C ILE A 94 -15.26 -0.66 2.60
N TYR A 95 -15.63 -0.69 3.90
CA TYR A 95 -16.71 0.13 4.46
C TYR A 95 -16.18 1.11 5.52
N ASP A 96 -16.96 1.39 6.55
CA ASP A 96 -16.63 2.29 7.67
C ASP A 96 -15.42 1.84 8.50
N HIS A 97 -15.07 0.57 8.46
CA HIS A 97 -13.89 0.03 9.14
C HIS A 97 -13.21 -1.10 8.36
N VAL A 98 -11.95 -1.33 8.72
CA VAL A 98 -11.11 -2.44 8.29
C VAL A 98 -10.50 -3.11 9.52
N TRP A 99 -9.75 -4.19 9.37
CA TRP A 99 -9.15 -4.92 10.49
C TRP A 99 -7.61 -4.88 10.43
N ARG A 100 -7.01 -4.96 11.61
CA ARG A 100 -5.54 -5.04 11.75
C ARG A 100 -4.97 -6.41 11.36
N ASP A 101 -5.75 -7.46 11.49
CA ASP A 101 -5.38 -8.81 11.08
C ASP A 101 -6.55 -9.56 10.43
N ASN A 102 -6.29 -10.77 9.91
CA ASN A 102 -7.28 -11.57 9.21
C ASN A 102 -8.26 -12.34 10.12
N LEU A 103 -8.13 -12.24 11.44
CA LEU A 103 -9.07 -12.87 12.39
C LEU A 103 -10.38 -12.09 12.49
N ARG A 104 -10.46 -10.92 11.87
CA ARG A 104 -11.65 -10.08 11.70
C ARG A 104 -12.45 -9.86 13.00
N ARG A 105 -13.49 -10.65 13.24
CA ARG A 105 -14.41 -10.48 14.36
C ARG A 105 -13.78 -10.52 15.76
N ARG A 106 -12.54 -10.98 15.86
CA ARG A 106 -11.78 -11.09 17.11
C ARG A 106 -10.71 -10.06 17.28
N THR A 107 -10.59 -9.12 16.35
CA THR A 107 -9.49 -8.17 16.32
C THR A 107 -9.96 -6.74 16.29
N GLU A 108 -9.01 -5.84 16.47
CA GLU A 108 -9.22 -4.41 16.48
C GLU A 108 -9.72 -3.92 15.12
N ARG A 109 -10.85 -3.22 15.16
CA ARG A 109 -11.38 -2.48 14.04
C ARG A 109 -10.72 -1.12 13.95
N VAL A 110 -10.35 -0.73 12.76
CA VAL A 110 -9.79 0.59 12.47
C VAL A 110 -10.77 1.33 11.57
N SER A 111 -11.24 2.49 12.02
CA SER A 111 -12.15 3.31 11.24
C SER A 111 -11.50 3.75 9.93
N THR A 112 -12.19 3.58 8.81
CA THR A 112 -11.74 4.06 7.50
C THR A 112 -11.57 5.58 7.48
N LEU A 113 -12.43 6.33 8.20
CA LEU A 113 -12.25 7.76 8.36
C LEU A 113 -10.98 8.11 9.13
N ASP A 114 -10.63 7.34 10.16
CA ASP A 114 -9.39 7.56 10.90
C ASP A 114 -8.16 7.24 10.06
N LEU A 115 -8.24 6.27 9.16
CA LEU A 115 -7.18 6.04 8.18
C LEU A 115 -7.00 7.25 7.26
N ILE A 116 -8.09 7.78 6.71
CA ILE A 116 -8.07 8.97 5.85
C ILE A 116 -7.48 10.18 6.59
N ARG A 117 -7.74 10.33 7.89
CA ARG A 117 -7.20 11.43 8.70
C ARG A 117 -5.73 11.22 9.09
N THR A 118 -5.34 9.96 9.32
CA THR A 118 -3.99 9.61 9.79
C THR A 118 -2.96 9.60 8.67
N TYR A 119 -3.36 9.10 7.51
CA TYR A 119 -2.46 8.93 6.36
C TYR A 119 -2.74 10.00 5.31
N GLY A 120 -1.75 10.81 5.01
CA GLY A 120 -1.88 11.90 4.04
C GLY A 120 -2.03 11.41 2.59
N PRO A 121 -2.44 12.28 1.66
CA PRO A 121 -2.69 11.94 0.26
C PRO A 121 -1.44 11.54 -0.53
N ASP A 122 -0.25 11.67 0.05
CA ASP A 122 1.03 11.20 -0.47
C ASP A 122 1.23 9.69 -0.32
N TRP A 123 0.46 9.02 0.54
CA TRP A 123 0.45 7.58 0.65
C TRP A 123 -0.14 6.95 -0.60
N ARG A 124 0.43 5.83 -1.01
CA ARG A 124 -0.03 5.03 -2.14
C ARG A 124 -0.87 3.88 -1.64
N VAL A 125 -2.10 3.80 -2.13
CA VAL A 125 -3.02 2.73 -1.79
C VAL A 125 -2.85 1.57 -2.76
N VAL A 126 -2.63 0.39 -2.21
CA VAL A 126 -2.59 -0.87 -2.94
C VAL A 126 -3.69 -1.76 -2.37
N ILE A 127 -4.68 -2.08 -3.16
CA ILE A 127 -5.76 -2.99 -2.81
C ILE A 127 -5.51 -4.32 -3.51
N VAL A 128 -5.63 -5.41 -2.80
CA VAL A 128 -5.50 -6.78 -3.32
C VAL A 128 -6.80 -7.51 -3.03
N GLY A 129 -7.50 -7.89 -4.06
CA GLY A 129 -8.80 -8.57 -3.97
C GLY A 129 -9.33 -8.91 -5.35
N ASP A 130 -10.21 -9.90 -5.42
CA ASP A 130 -10.81 -10.38 -6.67
C ASP A 130 -11.90 -9.46 -7.21
N ALA A 131 -12.32 -8.46 -6.43
CA ALA A 131 -13.40 -7.53 -6.73
C ALA A 131 -14.77 -8.25 -6.95
N ALA A 132 -14.95 -9.40 -6.32
CA ALA A 132 -16.17 -10.23 -6.44
C ALA A 132 -17.31 -9.75 -5.55
N MET A 133 -17.34 -8.46 -5.22
CA MET A 133 -18.43 -7.87 -4.46
C MET A 133 -19.72 -7.80 -5.27
N SER A 134 -20.84 -8.14 -4.64
CA SER A 134 -22.15 -8.06 -5.26
C SER A 134 -22.60 -6.61 -5.45
N PRO A 135 -23.54 -6.34 -6.39
CA PRO A 135 -24.15 -5.01 -6.51
C PRO A 135 -24.74 -4.48 -5.19
N TYR A 136 -25.28 -5.37 -4.34
CA TYR A 136 -25.80 -4.99 -3.02
C TYR A 136 -24.74 -4.43 -2.10
N GLU A 137 -23.56 -5.03 -2.08
CA GLU A 137 -22.43 -4.57 -1.27
C GLU A 137 -21.97 -3.18 -1.68
N LEU A 138 -22.02 -2.88 -2.98
CA LEU A 138 -21.62 -1.59 -3.52
C LEU A 138 -22.68 -0.50 -3.37
N LEU A 139 -23.96 -0.84 -3.58
CA LEU A 139 -25.01 0.15 -3.80
C LEU A 139 -26.00 0.29 -2.64
N GLU A 140 -26.11 -0.72 -1.77
CA GLU A 140 -27.15 -0.75 -0.76
C GLU A 140 -26.60 -0.56 0.66
N VAL A 141 -27.40 0.10 1.49
CA VAL A 141 -27.22 0.10 2.94
C VAL A 141 -27.47 -1.32 3.46
N ALA A 142 -26.72 -1.73 4.46
CA ALA A 142 -26.73 -3.11 4.99
C ALA A 142 -26.40 -4.20 3.95
N GLY A 143 -25.73 -3.84 2.86
CA GLY A 143 -25.31 -4.78 1.81
C GLY A 143 -24.09 -5.61 2.17
N SER A 144 -23.34 -5.27 3.23
CA SER A 144 -22.17 -6.02 3.66
C SER A 144 -22.52 -7.41 4.17
N VAL A 145 -21.72 -8.39 3.80
CA VAL A 145 -21.86 -9.79 4.27
C VAL A 145 -21.41 -10.00 5.72
N GLU A 146 -20.64 -9.06 6.28
CA GLU A 146 -20.08 -9.20 7.64
C GLU A 146 -20.93 -8.53 8.72
N TYR A 147 -21.61 -7.42 8.40
CA TYR A 147 -22.39 -6.64 9.36
C TYR A 147 -23.31 -5.64 8.64
N ASN A 148 -24.23 -5.05 9.37
CA ASN A 148 -25.06 -3.96 8.83
C ASN A 148 -24.23 -2.68 8.71
N ASN A 149 -23.91 -2.28 7.49
CA ASN A 149 -23.24 -1.04 7.17
C ASN A 149 -24.28 0.09 6.99
N ASP A 150 -23.99 1.26 7.53
CA ASP A 150 -24.88 2.43 7.46
C ASP A 150 -24.86 3.12 6.10
N GLU A 151 -23.82 2.92 5.31
CA GLU A 151 -23.64 3.51 4.00
C GLU A 151 -23.11 2.46 3.00
N PRO A 152 -23.49 2.57 1.71
CA PRO A 152 -23.03 1.65 0.67
C PRO A 152 -21.50 1.62 0.51
N GLY A 153 -20.98 0.48 0.07
CA GLY A 153 -19.53 0.32 -0.17
C GLY A 153 -18.96 1.34 -1.16
N LEU A 154 -19.74 1.72 -2.18
CA LEU A 154 -19.33 2.73 -3.17
C LEU A 154 -19.05 4.09 -2.53
N ALA A 155 -19.81 4.49 -1.50
CA ALA A 155 -19.57 5.74 -0.79
C ALA A 155 -18.22 5.72 -0.06
N TRP A 156 -17.86 4.60 0.57
CA TRP A 156 -16.60 4.43 1.27
C TRP A 156 -15.40 4.35 0.32
N LEU A 157 -15.52 3.58 -0.76
CA LEU A 157 -14.50 3.53 -1.80
C LEU A 157 -14.30 4.90 -2.46
N GLY A 158 -15.38 5.66 -2.67
CA GLY A 158 -15.33 7.02 -3.19
C GLY A 158 -14.50 7.94 -2.31
N ARG A 159 -14.77 7.97 -0.99
CA ARG A 159 -14.01 8.77 -0.01
C ARG A 159 -12.53 8.39 0.01
N LEU A 160 -12.24 7.08 0.03
CA LEU A 160 -10.88 6.58 0.00
C LEU A 160 -10.14 7.01 -1.27
N PHE A 161 -10.80 6.89 -2.41
CA PHE A 161 -10.22 7.20 -3.72
C PHE A 161 -10.12 8.71 -4.01
N GLU A 162 -10.98 9.52 -3.41
CA GLU A 162 -10.87 10.97 -3.47
C GLU A 162 -9.67 11.47 -2.67
N HIS A 163 -9.43 10.89 -1.50
CA HIS A 163 -8.30 11.26 -0.64
C HIS A 163 -6.96 10.77 -1.19
N PHE A 164 -6.86 9.48 -1.54
CA PHE A 164 -5.63 8.88 -2.04
C PHE A 164 -5.57 8.89 -3.57
N ARG A 165 -4.81 9.82 -4.12
CA ARG A 165 -4.69 10.00 -5.58
C ARG A 165 -3.93 8.87 -6.27
N HIS A 166 -2.95 8.26 -5.56
CA HIS A 166 -2.13 7.16 -6.07
C HIS A 166 -2.68 5.84 -5.55
N ARG A 167 -3.45 5.15 -6.36
CA ARG A 167 -4.08 3.90 -5.99
C ARG A 167 -4.00 2.88 -7.12
N ILE A 168 -3.95 1.61 -6.75
CA ILE A 168 -3.99 0.48 -7.66
C ILE A 168 -4.77 -0.66 -7.02
N TRP A 169 -5.53 -1.37 -7.83
CA TRP A 169 -6.20 -2.61 -7.43
C TRP A 169 -5.54 -3.76 -8.15
N PHE A 170 -4.98 -4.71 -7.40
CA PHE A 170 -4.47 -5.96 -7.92
C PHE A 170 -5.53 -7.05 -7.76
N ASN A 171 -6.07 -7.49 -8.87
CA ASN A 171 -6.94 -8.64 -8.91
C ASN A 171 -6.11 -9.89 -9.21
N PRO A 172 -6.10 -10.91 -8.33
CA PRO A 172 -5.36 -12.15 -8.54
C PRO A 172 -5.99 -13.06 -9.60
N GLU A 173 -7.28 -12.85 -9.90
CA GLU A 173 -7.98 -13.60 -10.93
C GLU A 173 -7.45 -13.25 -12.33
N PRO A 174 -7.36 -14.24 -13.24
CA PRO A 174 -7.00 -13.96 -14.61
C PRO A 174 -8.06 -13.08 -15.30
N SER A 175 -7.62 -12.16 -16.15
CA SER A 175 -8.51 -11.17 -16.80
C SER A 175 -9.71 -11.78 -17.53
N ARG A 176 -9.60 -13.01 -18.03
CA ARG A 176 -10.71 -13.76 -18.62
C ARG A 176 -11.88 -14.06 -17.66
N ALA A 177 -11.63 -13.99 -16.34
CA ALA A 177 -12.65 -14.21 -15.31
C ALA A 177 -13.38 -12.91 -14.91
N TRP A 178 -12.98 -11.74 -15.45
CA TRP A 178 -13.58 -10.45 -15.14
C TRP A 178 -14.77 -10.07 -16.01
N GLU A 179 -15.12 -10.92 -16.99
CA GLU A 179 -16.15 -10.64 -18.01
C GLU A 179 -17.53 -11.20 -17.64
N TYR A 180 -17.84 -11.45 -16.34
CA TYR A 180 -19.12 -11.99 -15.89
C TYR A 180 -19.80 -11.10 -14.87
#